data_e666a4e92c5c7c51c03f8d9471e5f68b
#
_entry.id   e666a4e92c5c7c51c03f8d9471e5f68b
#
_cell.length_a   1.000
_cell.length_b   1.000
_cell.length_c   1.000
_cell.angle_alpha   90.00
_cell.angle_beta   90.00
_cell.angle_gamma   90.00
#
_symmetry.space_group_name_H-M   'P 1'
#
loop_
_entity.id
_entity.type
_entity.pdbx_description
1 polymer ?
#
loop_
_entity_poly.entity_id
_entity_poly.type
_entity_poly.pdbx_seq_one_letter_code
_entity_poly.pdbx_strand_id
1 'polypeptide(L)'
;VLPIWHSYERSAEYYFFSCGCTQTYTSIRYLKDDLPRVKPIVMATVPRLWESIKLGFEDAVDKMPRLRKILIKSAISNSKSYKLARRKLGFLTIEGVSIIERSISLIEILLRYPIHRISSIYLWPKILTKICGGRLRFPISGGGAIAQHIDSFFEALGVELLVGYGLTETSPVLTCRRPWRNIRGSAGQPLPETEIKIVDPETFQTKNLHQKGLVLARGPQIMSGYLGKELESKKVLDDSGWFNTGDLGMLLADGSLILTGRA
;
A
#
# COMPACT_ATOMS: atom_id res chain seq x y z
N VAL A 1 6.70 -9.69 -11.04
CA VAL A 1 6.38 -8.52 -11.88
C VAL A 1 7.48 -7.46 -11.81
N LEU A 2 8.22 -7.43 -10.75
CA LEU A 2 9.42 -6.60 -10.56
C LEU A 2 10.63 -7.28 -11.21
N PRO A 3 11.73 -6.53 -11.50
CA PRO A 3 12.99 -7.15 -11.89
C PRO A 3 13.50 -8.09 -10.79
N ILE A 4 13.87 -9.31 -11.16
CA ILE A 4 14.30 -10.35 -10.20
C ILE A 4 15.57 -9.98 -9.41
N TRP A 5 16.35 -9.01 -9.88
CA TRP A 5 17.52 -8.50 -9.16
C TRP A 5 17.19 -7.40 -8.13
N HIS A 6 15.96 -6.87 -8.15
CA HIS A 6 15.54 -5.88 -7.17
C HIS A 6 15.38 -6.53 -5.79
N SER A 7 15.92 -5.92 -4.75
CA SER A 7 15.91 -6.46 -3.37
C SER A 7 14.51 -6.89 -2.90
N TYR A 8 13.48 -6.12 -3.25
CA TYR A 8 12.10 -6.42 -2.89
C TYR A 8 11.59 -7.72 -3.56
N GLU A 9 11.76 -7.88 -4.87
CA GLU A 9 11.33 -9.10 -5.57
C GLU A 9 12.12 -10.32 -5.09
N ARG A 10 13.45 -10.16 -4.94
CA ARG A 10 14.33 -11.23 -4.49
C ARG A 10 13.96 -11.74 -3.10
N SER A 11 13.70 -10.85 -2.14
CA SER A 11 13.30 -11.23 -0.79
C SER A 11 11.94 -11.91 -0.78
N ALA A 12 10.97 -11.39 -1.55
CA ALA A 12 9.64 -12.00 -1.69
C ALA A 12 9.74 -13.39 -2.33
N GLU A 13 10.54 -13.55 -3.39
CA GLU A 13 10.76 -14.83 -4.10
C GLU A 13 11.33 -15.88 -3.15
N TYR A 14 12.40 -15.57 -2.42
CA TYR A 14 13.00 -16.51 -1.46
C TYR A 14 12.05 -16.88 -0.33
N TYR A 15 11.28 -15.92 0.19
CA TYR A 15 10.27 -16.18 1.20
C TYR A 15 9.19 -17.14 0.67
N PHE A 16 8.68 -16.91 -0.53
CA PHE A 16 7.67 -17.80 -1.12
C PHE A 16 8.22 -19.19 -1.43
N PHE A 17 9.48 -19.33 -1.84
CA PHE A 17 10.13 -20.62 -1.97
C PHE A 17 10.25 -21.33 -0.62
N SER A 18 10.65 -20.65 0.43
CA SER A 18 10.76 -21.25 1.77
C SER A 18 9.41 -21.73 2.32
N CYS A 19 8.30 -21.09 1.88
CA CYS A 19 6.93 -21.50 2.22
C CYS A 19 6.38 -22.59 1.31
N GLY A 20 7.14 -23.11 0.34
CA GLY A 20 6.66 -24.12 -0.62
C GLY A 20 5.60 -23.60 -1.59
N CYS A 21 5.54 -22.28 -1.82
CA CYS A 21 4.55 -21.69 -2.71
C CYS A 21 4.92 -21.94 -4.18
N THR A 22 3.92 -22.22 -5.01
CA THR A 22 4.07 -22.18 -6.46
C THR A 22 4.21 -20.75 -6.93
N GLN A 23 5.29 -20.45 -7.64
CA GLN A 23 5.54 -19.12 -8.22
C GLN A 23 5.35 -19.15 -9.73
N THR A 24 4.70 -18.13 -10.25
CA THR A 24 4.47 -17.96 -11.70
C THR A 24 5.15 -16.69 -12.17
N TYR A 25 6.04 -16.83 -13.13
CA TYR A 25 6.76 -15.73 -13.75
C TYR A 25 6.02 -15.27 -15.01
N THR A 26 5.90 -13.96 -15.19
CA THR A 26 5.27 -13.36 -16.37
C THR A 26 5.98 -12.06 -16.72
N SER A 27 5.72 -11.54 -17.90
CA SER A 27 6.16 -10.20 -18.30
C SER A 27 4.99 -9.22 -18.30
N ILE A 28 5.29 -7.92 -18.24
CA ILE A 28 4.28 -6.85 -18.25
C ILE A 28 3.36 -6.98 -19.48
N ARG A 29 3.88 -7.46 -20.60
CA ARG A 29 3.13 -7.66 -21.85
C ARG A 29 2.02 -8.69 -21.71
N TYR A 30 2.26 -9.79 -21.01
CA TYR A 30 1.34 -10.93 -20.89
C TYR A 30 0.54 -10.92 -19.58
N LEU A 31 0.89 -10.05 -18.64
CA LEU A 31 0.33 -10.02 -17.30
C LEU A 31 -1.20 -9.97 -17.29
N LYS A 32 -1.81 -9.14 -18.17
CA LYS A 32 -3.27 -8.99 -18.27
C LYS A 32 -3.97 -10.31 -18.61
N ASP A 33 -3.38 -11.13 -19.45
CA ASP A 33 -3.93 -12.40 -19.89
C ASP A 33 -3.60 -13.53 -18.91
N ASP A 34 -2.47 -13.43 -18.22
CA ASP A 34 -2.03 -14.43 -17.26
C ASP A 34 -2.75 -14.32 -15.91
N LEU A 35 -3.06 -13.11 -15.43
CA LEU A 35 -3.73 -12.92 -14.14
C LEU A 35 -5.03 -13.73 -13.99
N PRO A 36 -5.97 -13.71 -14.95
CA PRO A 36 -7.18 -14.52 -14.88
C PRO A 36 -6.93 -16.04 -14.97
N ARG A 37 -5.84 -16.47 -15.59
CA ARG A 37 -5.46 -17.89 -15.73
C ARG A 37 -4.79 -18.41 -14.48
N VAL A 38 -3.79 -17.69 -13.98
CA VAL A 38 -2.98 -18.04 -12.79
C VAL A 38 -3.78 -17.90 -11.50
N LYS A 39 -4.64 -16.89 -11.40
CA LYS A 39 -5.46 -16.57 -10.22
C LYS A 39 -4.61 -16.47 -8.95
N PRO A 40 -3.63 -15.57 -8.89
CA PRO A 40 -2.70 -15.47 -7.78
C PRO A 40 -3.43 -15.14 -6.47
N ILE A 41 -2.90 -15.66 -5.36
CA ILE A 41 -3.36 -15.33 -3.99
C ILE A 41 -2.58 -14.15 -3.44
N VAL A 42 -1.28 -14.10 -3.76
CA VAL A 42 -0.34 -13.06 -3.33
C VAL A 42 0.33 -12.47 -4.56
N MET A 43 0.55 -11.17 -4.57
CA MET A 43 1.31 -10.49 -5.62
C MET A 43 2.22 -9.43 -5.02
N ALA A 44 3.53 -9.54 -5.26
CA ALA A 44 4.48 -8.45 -5.07
C ALA A 44 4.48 -7.55 -6.31
N THR A 45 4.21 -6.27 -6.15
CA THR A 45 3.92 -5.36 -7.26
C THR A 45 4.45 -3.95 -7.01
N VAL A 46 4.30 -3.10 -8.02
CA VAL A 46 4.56 -1.65 -7.96
C VAL A 46 3.28 -0.85 -8.21
N PRO A 47 3.19 0.41 -7.78
CA PRO A 47 2.01 1.26 -7.96
C PRO A 47 1.54 1.36 -9.41
N ARG A 48 2.49 1.47 -10.36
CA ARG A 48 2.20 1.60 -11.80
C ARG A 48 1.39 0.44 -12.37
N LEU A 49 1.52 -0.76 -11.80
CA LEU A 49 0.69 -1.89 -12.20
C LEU A 49 -0.79 -1.64 -11.88
N TRP A 50 -1.07 -1.18 -10.67
CA TRP A 50 -2.44 -0.90 -10.23
C TRP A 50 -3.09 0.23 -11.01
N GLU A 51 -2.29 1.25 -11.36
CA GLU A 51 -2.73 2.32 -12.26
C GLU A 51 -3.14 1.77 -13.63
N SER A 52 -2.29 0.92 -14.23
CA SER A 52 -2.56 0.31 -15.53
C SER A 52 -3.80 -0.59 -15.50
N ILE A 53 -3.99 -1.37 -14.44
CA ILE A 53 -5.18 -2.22 -14.27
C ILE A 53 -6.44 -1.35 -14.17
N LYS A 54 -6.39 -0.26 -13.38
CA LYS A 54 -7.52 0.67 -13.24
C LYS A 54 -7.87 1.35 -14.56
N LEU A 55 -6.86 1.86 -15.28
CA LEU A 55 -7.06 2.49 -16.59
C LEU A 55 -7.70 1.51 -17.60
N GLY A 56 -7.21 0.28 -17.66
CA GLY A 56 -7.81 -0.75 -18.50
C GLY A 56 -9.24 -1.10 -18.12
N PHE A 57 -9.57 -1.06 -16.83
CA PHE A 57 -10.95 -1.23 -16.37
C PHE A 57 -11.83 -0.03 -16.78
N GLU A 58 -11.36 1.20 -16.62
CA GLU A 58 -12.11 2.41 -16.98
C GLU A 58 -12.39 2.46 -18.48
N ASP A 59 -11.39 2.14 -19.30
CA ASP A 59 -11.55 2.03 -20.76
C ASP A 59 -12.61 0.96 -21.14
N ALA A 60 -12.58 -0.20 -20.49
CA ALA A 60 -13.57 -1.24 -20.71
C ALA A 60 -15.00 -0.80 -20.29
N VAL A 61 -15.15 -0.07 -19.19
CA VAL A 61 -16.44 0.48 -18.74
C VAL A 61 -16.94 1.57 -19.68
N ASP A 62 -16.03 2.41 -20.20
CA ASP A 62 -16.41 3.51 -21.11
C ASP A 62 -16.94 3.02 -22.46
N LYS A 63 -16.55 1.82 -22.88
CA LYS A 63 -17.09 1.13 -24.07
C LYS A 63 -18.43 0.42 -23.84
N MET A 64 -18.94 0.37 -22.61
CA MET A 64 -20.22 -0.28 -22.29
C MET A 64 -21.43 0.59 -22.65
N PRO A 65 -22.63 -0.01 -22.83
CA PRO A 65 -23.87 0.73 -22.98
C PRO A 65 -24.09 1.72 -21.82
N ARG A 66 -24.65 2.90 -22.12
CA ARG A 66 -24.80 4.03 -21.18
C ARG A 66 -25.37 3.62 -19.81
N LEU A 67 -26.41 2.81 -19.79
CA LEU A 67 -27.04 2.37 -18.53
C LEU A 67 -26.09 1.53 -17.67
N ARG A 68 -25.39 0.56 -18.26
CA ARG A 68 -24.43 -0.29 -17.53
C ARG A 68 -23.27 0.54 -16.99
N LYS A 69 -22.76 1.49 -17.79
CA LYS A 69 -21.70 2.42 -17.37
C LYS A 69 -22.12 3.23 -16.14
N ILE A 70 -23.33 3.80 -16.15
CA ILE A 70 -23.87 4.57 -15.02
C ILE A 70 -23.99 3.68 -13.78
N LEU A 71 -24.56 2.49 -13.90
CA LEU A 71 -24.71 1.57 -12.78
C LEU A 71 -23.38 1.18 -12.15
N ILE A 72 -22.38 0.82 -12.95
CA ILE A 72 -21.03 0.47 -12.45
C ILE A 72 -20.38 1.67 -11.75
N LYS A 73 -20.39 2.86 -12.37
CA LYS A 73 -19.79 4.06 -11.77
C LYS A 73 -20.48 4.46 -10.46
N SER A 74 -21.81 4.38 -10.40
CA SER A 74 -22.58 4.63 -9.18
C SER A 74 -22.29 3.62 -8.07
N ALA A 75 -22.19 2.34 -8.41
CA ALA A 75 -21.84 1.28 -7.45
C ALA A 75 -20.44 1.47 -6.88
N ILE A 76 -19.44 1.86 -7.70
CA ILE A 76 -18.09 2.18 -7.25
C ILE A 76 -18.12 3.40 -6.31
N SER A 77 -18.79 4.47 -6.70
CA SER A 77 -18.92 5.68 -5.87
C SER A 77 -19.57 5.37 -4.52
N ASN A 78 -20.66 4.61 -4.52
CA ASN A 78 -21.32 4.16 -3.29
C ASN A 78 -20.40 3.34 -2.40
N SER A 79 -19.66 2.37 -2.98
CA SER A 79 -18.73 1.52 -2.22
C SER A 79 -17.54 2.30 -1.67
N LYS A 80 -17.01 3.29 -2.41
CA LYS A 80 -15.94 4.19 -1.91
C LYS A 80 -16.41 4.95 -0.66
N SER A 81 -17.58 5.58 -0.72
CA SER A 81 -18.13 6.33 0.43
C SER A 81 -18.44 5.41 1.61
N TYR A 82 -19.01 4.22 1.37
CA TYR A 82 -19.22 3.21 2.40
C TYR A 82 -17.93 2.81 3.10
N LYS A 83 -16.88 2.51 2.33
CA LYS A 83 -15.56 2.13 2.86
C LYS A 83 -14.92 3.27 3.65
N LEU A 84 -15.01 4.52 3.15
CA LEU A 84 -14.50 5.70 3.86
C LEU A 84 -15.21 5.91 5.20
N ALA A 85 -16.54 5.80 5.24
CA ALA A 85 -17.30 5.90 6.48
C ALA A 85 -16.90 4.79 7.48
N ARG A 86 -16.70 3.55 7.02
CA ARG A 86 -16.18 2.47 7.87
C ARG A 86 -14.80 2.75 8.44
N ARG A 87 -13.91 3.38 7.67
CA ARG A 87 -12.55 3.76 8.12
C ARG A 87 -12.59 4.82 9.19
N LYS A 88 -13.45 5.84 9.03
CA LYS A 88 -13.67 6.87 10.06
C LYS A 88 -14.10 6.25 11.38
N LEU A 89 -15.01 5.29 11.37
CA LEU A 89 -15.42 4.57 12.58
C LEU A 89 -14.32 3.69 13.17
N GLY A 90 -13.51 3.06 12.32
CA GLY A 90 -12.41 2.16 12.72
C GLY A 90 -11.10 2.87 13.08
N PHE A 91 -11.06 4.20 13.12
CA PHE A 91 -9.82 4.97 13.34
C PHE A 91 -8.69 4.61 12.34
N LEU A 92 -9.07 4.33 11.08
CA LEU A 92 -8.16 4.00 9.99
C LEU A 92 -7.98 5.17 9.02
N THR A 93 -7.92 6.39 9.55
CA THR A 93 -7.69 7.64 8.83
C THR A 93 -6.45 8.35 9.36
N ILE A 94 -5.80 9.14 8.52
CA ILE A 94 -4.61 9.93 8.92
C ILE A 94 -5.00 11.00 9.93
N GLU A 95 -6.11 11.68 9.66
CA GLU A 95 -6.63 12.73 10.52
C GLU A 95 -7.55 12.13 11.59
N GLY A 96 -7.56 12.76 12.76
CA GLY A 96 -8.51 12.42 13.82
C GLY A 96 -9.94 12.66 13.35
N VAL A 97 -10.85 11.82 13.80
CA VAL A 97 -12.28 11.90 13.45
C VAL A 97 -13.07 12.37 14.66
N SER A 98 -13.80 13.47 14.52
CA SER A 98 -14.65 14.01 15.57
C SER A 98 -15.85 13.10 15.89
N ILE A 99 -16.49 13.28 17.04
CA ILE A 99 -17.68 12.51 17.43
C ILE A 99 -18.81 12.76 16.42
N ILE A 100 -18.98 13.99 15.95
CA ILE A 100 -20.00 14.36 14.98
C ILE A 100 -19.77 13.62 13.66
N GLU A 101 -18.54 13.62 13.13
CA GLU A 101 -18.19 12.90 11.91
C GLU A 101 -18.39 11.39 12.05
N ARG A 102 -18.16 10.81 13.22
CA ARG A 102 -18.44 9.39 13.50
C ARG A 102 -19.94 9.11 13.46
N SER A 103 -20.77 9.98 14.04
CA SER A 103 -22.22 9.85 13.98
C SER A 103 -22.74 9.93 12.54
N ILE A 104 -22.24 10.88 11.74
CA ILE A 104 -22.55 10.99 10.32
C ILE A 104 -22.11 9.72 9.56
N SER A 105 -20.92 9.20 9.87
CA SER A 105 -20.40 7.99 9.25
C SER A 105 -21.25 6.76 9.55
N LEU A 106 -21.87 6.65 10.71
CA LEU A 106 -22.84 5.59 11.03
C LEU A 106 -24.06 5.65 10.12
N ILE A 107 -24.63 6.84 9.93
CA ILE A 107 -25.78 7.06 9.03
C ILE A 107 -25.39 6.72 7.59
N GLU A 108 -24.22 7.18 7.14
CA GLU A 108 -23.72 6.86 5.81
C GLU A 108 -23.54 5.35 5.59
N ILE A 109 -23.05 4.62 6.57
CA ILE A 109 -22.92 3.16 6.49
C ILE A 109 -24.28 2.52 6.30
N LEU A 110 -25.27 2.88 7.12
CA LEU A 110 -26.62 2.31 7.03
C LEU A 110 -27.26 2.56 5.67
N LEU A 111 -27.17 3.79 5.16
CA LEU A 111 -27.74 4.16 3.87
C LEU A 111 -27.06 3.49 2.67
N ARG A 112 -25.72 3.32 2.73
CA ARG A 112 -24.93 2.80 1.61
C ARG A 112 -24.73 1.30 1.64
N TYR A 113 -24.96 0.65 2.78
CA TYR A 113 -24.74 -0.78 2.98
C TYR A 113 -25.49 -1.66 1.97
N PRO A 114 -26.81 -1.46 1.69
CA PRO A 114 -27.55 -2.34 0.80
C PRO A 114 -26.93 -2.41 -0.60
N ILE A 115 -26.62 -1.25 -1.19
CA ILE A 115 -26.02 -1.17 -2.55
C ILE A 115 -24.61 -1.76 -2.51
N HIS A 116 -23.80 -1.43 -1.49
CA HIS A 116 -22.48 -2.00 -1.34
C HIS A 116 -22.55 -3.54 -1.19
N ARG A 117 -23.48 -4.06 -0.40
CA ARG A 117 -23.65 -5.51 -0.19
C ARG A 117 -24.03 -6.24 -1.46
N ILE A 118 -25.00 -5.72 -2.22
CA ILE A 118 -25.38 -6.27 -3.53
C ILE A 118 -24.18 -6.26 -4.47
N SER A 119 -23.46 -5.14 -4.56
CA SER A 119 -22.28 -5.02 -5.41
C SER A 119 -21.18 -6.00 -5.00
N SER A 120 -20.94 -6.20 -3.70
CA SER A 120 -19.90 -7.09 -3.20
C SER A 120 -20.21 -8.58 -3.43
N ILE A 121 -21.47 -8.96 -3.54
CA ILE A 121 -21.87 -10.35 -3.81
C ILE A 121 -21.92 -10.62 -5.32
N TYR A 122 -22.49 -9.72 -6.11
CA TYR A 122 -22.83 -10.02 -7.51
C TYR A 122 -21.93 -9.32 -8.53
N LEU A 123 -21.41 -8.13 -8.23
CA LEU A 123 -20.69 -7.31 -9.20
C LEU A 123 -19.18 -7.43 -9.06
N TRP A 124 -18.65 -7.19 -7.86
CA TRP A 124 -17.19 -7.18 -7.63
C TRP A 124 -16.52 -8.52 -7.91
N PRO A 125 -17.05 -9.69 -7.51
CA PRO A 125 -16.41 -10.97 -7.83
C PRO A 125 -16.29 -11.21 -9.34
N LYS A 126 -17.29 -10.82 -10.14
CA LYS A 126 -17.24 -10.96 -11.60
C LYS A 126 -16.18 -10.04 -12.22
N ILE A 127 -16.05 -8.82 -11.72
CA ILE A 127 -15.04 -7.86 -12.16
C ILE A 127 -13.64 -8.35 -11.76
N LEU A 128 -13.46 -8.72 -10.50
CA LEU A 128 -12.16 -9.19 -9.97
C LEU A 128 -11.68 -10.47 -10.62
N THR A 129 -12.59 -11.39 -10.98
CA THR A 129 -12.24 -12.60 -11.74
C THR A 129 -11.63 -12.24 -13.09
N LYS A 130 -12.16 -11.22 -13.77
CA LYS A 130 -11.64 -10.75 -15.06
C LYS A 130 -10.34 -9.98 -14.95
N ILE A 131 -10.15 -9.22 -13.87
CA ILE A 131 -8.99 -8.33 -13.70
C ILE A 131 -7.80 -9.06 -13.11
N CYS A 132 -8.01 -9.87 -12.07
CA CYS A 132 -6.93 -10.51 -11.28
C CYS A 132 -7.23 -11.97 -10.90
N GLY A 133 -8.13 -12.64 -11.60
CA GLY A 133 -8.46 -14.05 -11.36
C GLY A 133 -9.35 -14.32 -10.14
N GLY A 134 -9.75 -13.31 -9.38
CA GLY A 134 -10.72 -13.38 -8.28
C GLY A 134 -10.26 -14.04 -6.98
N ARG A 135 -8.99 -14.47 -6.88
CA ARG A 135 -8.43 -15.14 -5.67
C ARG A 135 -7.44 -14.28 -4.89
N LEU A 136 -7.16 -13.08 -5.36
CA LEU A 136 -6.13 -12.20 -4.80
C LEU A 136 -6.51 -11.74 -3.38
N ARG A 137 -5.71 -12.13 -2.40
CA ARG A 137 -5.90 -11.78 -0.97
C ARG A 137 -4.85 -10.79 -0.45
N PHE A 138 -3.61 -10.91 -0.92
CA PHE A 138 -2.48 -10.12 -0.44
C PHE A 138 -1.78 -9.42 -1.60
N PRO A 139 -2.39 -8.34 -2.12
CA PRO A 139 -1.76 -7.47 -3.09
C PRO A 139 -0.81 -6.52 -2.37
N ILE A 140 0.50 -6.73 -2.49
CA ILE A 140 1.53 -5.91 -1.85
C ILE A 140 2.10 -4.97 -2.90
N SER A 141 2.09 -3.67 -2.64
CA SER A 141 2.68 -2.64 -3.51
C SER A 141 3.86 -1.99 -2.81
N GLY A 142 5.02 -2.03 -3.44
CA GLY A 142 6.27 -1.44 -2.94
C GLY A 142 6.99 -0.63 -4.02
N GLY A 143 8.13 0.00 -3.66
CA GLY A 143 8.96 0.74 -4.59
C GLY A 143 8.41 2.11 -5.04
N GLY A 144 7.36 2.62 -4.39
CA GLY A 144 6.79 3.94 -4.66
C GLY A 144 5.47 4.18 -3.96
N ALA A 145 5.06 5.45 -3.89
CA ALA A 145 3.78 5.84 -3.32
C ALA A 145 2.62 5.46 -4.26
N ILE A 146 1.57 4.88 -3.71
CA ILE A 146 0.33 4.63 -4.46
C ILE A 146 -0.59 5.84 -4.36
N ALA A 147 -1.12 6.29 -5.49
CA ALA A 147 -2.06 7.40 -5.51
C ALA A 147 -3.36 7.03 -4.79
N GLN A 148 -3.87 7.93 -3.95
CA GLN A 148 -5.04 7.69 -3.10
C GLN A 148 -6.30 7.28 -3.91
N HIS A 149 -6.47 7.82 -5.11
CA HIS A 149 -7.60 7.48 -5.97
C HIS A 149 -7.52 6.06 -6.55
N ILE A 150 -6.31 5.50 -6.69
CA ILE A 150 -6.07 4.09 -7.07
C ILE A 150 -6.39 3.19 -5.89
N ASP A 151 -5.80 3.50 -4.74
CA ASP A 151 -5.96 2.76 -3.50
C ASP A 151 -7.45 2.63 -3.09
N SER A 152 -8.19 3.75 -3.10
CA SER A 152 -9.62 3.79 -2.80
C SER A 152 -10.50 3.08 -3.86
N PHE A 153 -10.06 3.05 -5.11
CA PHE A 153 -10.77 2.32 -6.16
C PHE A 153 -10.71 0.81 -5.90
N PHE A 154 -9.54 0.25 -5.66
CA PHE A 154 -9.39 -1.18 -5.38
C PHE A 154 -10.07 -1.59 -4.08
N GLU A 155 -9.99 -0.77 -3.05
CA GLU A 155 -10.73 -1.00 -1.80
C GLU A 155 -12.25 -1.08 -2.01
N ALA A 156 -12.82 -0.21 -2.85
CA ALA A 156 -14.24 -0.22 -3.17
C ALA A 156 -14.67 -1.55 -3.81
N LEU A 157 -13.79 -2.17 -4.60
CA LEU A 157 -13.98 -3.49 -5.21
C LEU A 157 -13.70 -4.66 -4.25
N GLY A 158 -13.19 -4.40 -3.04
CA GLY A 158 -12.84 -5.42 -2.05
C GLY A 158 -11.40 -5.92 -2.12
N VAL A 159 -10.52 -5.25 -2.87
CA VAL A 159 -9.06 -5.51 -2.90
C VAL A 159 -8.34 -4.50 -2.03
N GLU A 160 -7.81 -4.95 -0.91
CA GLU A 160 -7.09 -4.08 0.03
C GLU A 160 -5.60 -4.10 -0.28
N LEU A 161 -5.13 -3.07 -0.98
CA LEU A 161 -3.71 -2.92 -1.29
C LEU A 161 -2.90 -2.70 -0.01
N LEU A 162 -1.88 -3.52 0.18
CA LEU A 162 -0.90 -3.39 1.25
C LEU A 162 0.32 -2.65 0.70
N VAL A 163 0.69 -1.55 1.32
CA VAL A 163 1.84 -0.75 0.88
C VAL A 163 3.01 -1.03 1.80
N GLY A 164 4.16 -1.35 1.21
CA GLY A 164 5.44 -1.47 1.90
C GLY A 164 6.38 -0.34 1.52
N TYR A 165 7.17 0.14 2.47
CA TYR A 165 8.20 1.14 2.30
C TYR A 165 9.55 0.62 2.79
N GLY A 166 10.58 0.99 2.07
CA GLY A 166 11.96 0.74 2.38
C GLY A 166 12.86 1.00 1.18
N LEU A 167 14.13 0.71 1.33
CA LEU A 167 15.19 0.96 0.36
C LEU A 167 16.01 -0.33 0.16
N THR A 168 16.87 -0.36 -0.85
CA THR A 168 17.80 -1.47 -1.03
C THR A 168 18.70 -1.64 0.21
N GLU A 169 19.10 -0.53 0.81
CA GLU A 169 19.89 -0.43 2.03
C GLU A 169 19.18 -0.97 3.29
N THR A 170 17.91 -1.28 3.20
CA THR A 170 17.09 -1.78 4.32
C THR A 170 16.53 -3.19 4.09
N SER A 171 17.06 -3.95 3.16
CA SER A 171 16.88 -5.38 2.83
C SER A 171 15.44 -5.94 2.72
N PRO A 172 14.50 -5.39 2.04
CA PRO A 172 14.32 -4.00 1.61
C PRO A 172 13.29 -3.21 2.43
N VAL A 173 12.57 -3.84 3.40
CA VAL A 173 11.34 -3.27 3.99
C VAL A 173 11.60 -2.74 5.40
N LEU A 174 11.17 -1.51 5.64
CA LEU A 174 11.14 -0.87 6.96
C LEU A 174 9.75 -0.87 7.58
N THR A 175 8.74 -0.48 6.78
CA THR A 175 7.35 -0.40 7.25
C THR A 175 6.40 -1.03 6.25
N CYS A 176 5.27 -1.55 6.72
CA CYS A 176 4.22 -2.03 5.84
C CYS A 176 2.83 -1.83 6.46
N ARG A 177 1.84 -1.61 5.60
CA ARG A 177 0.43 -1.69 5.98
C ARG A 177 0.05 -3.14 6.24
N ARG A 178 -0.78 -3.37 7.24
CA ARG A 178 -1.26 -4.71 7.61
C ARG A 178 -2.77 -4.83 7.36
N PRO A 179 -3.31 -6.03 7.05
CA PRO A 179 -4.74 -6.20 6.78
C PRO A 179 -5.65 -5.64 7.87
N TRP A 180 -5.23 -5.75 9.14
CA TRP A 180 -5.98 -5.24 10.30
C TRP A 180 -5.69 -3.77 10.63
N ARG A 181 -4.65 -3.18 10.06
CA ARG A 181 -4.25 -1.77 10.29
C ARG A 181 -3.77 -1.14 8.98
N ASN A 182 -4.70 -0.92 8.06
CA ASN A 182 -4.41 -0.42 6.72
C ASN A 182 -4.87 1.04 6.57
N ILE A 183 -4.09 2.00 7.12
CA ILE A 183 -4.36 3.44 6.99
C ILE A 183 -3.93 3.88 5.59
N ARG A 184 -4.89 4.36 4.78
CA ARG A 184 -4.62 4.86 3.42
C ARG A 184 -3.81 6.15 3.46
N GLY A 185 -2.84 6.27 2.56
CA GLY A 185 -1.89 7.39 2.55
C GLY A 185 -0.69 7.19 3.47
N SER A 186 -0.68 6.17 4.36
CA SER A 186 0.51 5.80 5.11
C SER A 186 1.35 4.75 4.39
N ALA A 187 2.60 4.62 4.79
CA ALA A 187 3.48 3.51 4.45
C ALA A 187 3.37 2.34 5.46
N GLY A 188 2.46 2.44 6.43
CA GLY A 188 2.22 1.44 7.45
C GLY A 188 3.13 1.55 8.67
N GLN A 189 3.06 0.54 9.53
CA GLN A 189 3.81 0.46 10.77
C GLN A 189 5.17 -0.23 10.55
N PRO A 190 6.18 0.07 11.39
CA PRO A 190 7.47 -0.61 11.36
C PRO A 190 7.33 -2.14 11.43
N LEU A 191 8.26 -2.85 10.81
CA LEU A 191 8.39 -4.29 11.00
C LEU A 191 8.84 -4.59 12.43
N PRO A 192 8.66 -5.84 12.92
CA PRO A 192 9.25 -6.25 14.19
C PRO A 192 10.75 -5.90 14.24
N GLU A 193 11.24 -5.50 15.41
CA GLU A 193 12.63 -5.11 15.66
C GLU A 193 13.12 -3.90 14.84
N THR A 194 12.21 -3.19 14.14
CA THR A 194 12.52 -1.98 13.39
C THR A 194 12.10 -0.75 14.17
N GLU A 195 13.00 0.16 14.35
CA GLU A 195 12.75 1.46 14.96
C GLU A 195 12.75 2.56 13.90
N ILE A 196 11.79 3.46 13.98
CA ILE A 196 11.70 4.65 13.14
C ILE A 196 11.64 5.87 14.03
N LYS A 197 12.44 6.88 13.74
CA LYS A 197 12.32 8.20 14.35
C LYS A 197 12.32 9.30 13.30
N ILE A 198 11.64 10.38 13.61
CA ILE A 198 11.61 11.58 12.78
C ILE A 198 12.48 12.63 13.46
N VAL A 199 13.39 13.22 12.71
CA VAL A 199 14.30 14.24 13.23
C VAL A 199 14.25 15.50 12.38
N ASP A 200 14.67 16.59 12.96
CA ASP A 200 14.91 17.83 12.22
C ASP A 200 16.09 17.64 11.26
N PRO A 201 15.99 18.01 9.99
CA PRO A 201 17.05 17.79 9.00
C PRO A 201 18.36 18.53 9.29
N GLU A 202 18.30 19.65 10.01
CA GLU A 202 19.48 20.50 10.30
C GLU A 202 20.08 20.17 11.67
N THR A 203 19.22 20.05 12.70
CA THR A 203 19.68 19.87 14.10
C THR A 203 19.72 18.43 14.56
N PHE A 204 19.12 17.50 13.80
CA PHE A 204 18.94 16.07 14.14
C PHE A 204 18.19 15.83 15.47
N GLN A 205 17.54 16.87 16.02
CA GLN A 205 16.70 16.70 17.20
C GLN A 205 15.43 15.94 16.83
N THR A 206 15.04 14.98 17.70
CA THR A 206 13.82 14.19 17.50
C THR A 206 12.57 15.06 17.53
N LYS A 207 11.70 14.89 16.55
CA LYS A 207 10.42 15.58 16.45
C LYS A 207 9.29 14.78 17.10
N ASN A 208 8.27 15.49 17.53
CA ASN A 208 7.05 14.88 18.07
C ASN A 208 6.19 14.23 16.98
N LEU A 209 5.22 13.41 17.40
CA LEU A 209 4.22 12.83 16.50
C LEU A 209 3.53 13.91 15.66
N HIS A 210 3.17 13.57 14.44
CA HIS A 210 2.55 14.46 13.43
C HIS A 210 3.43 15.63 12.95
N GLN A 211 4.67 15.73 13.38
CA GLN A 211 5.62 16.70 12.86
C GLN A 211 6.45 16.10 11.73
N LYS A 212 6.60 16.85 10.64
CA LYS A 212 7.43 16.46 9.48
C LYS A 212 8.91 16.63 9.78
N GLY A 213 9.72 15.71 9.31
CA GLY A 213 11.17 15.75 9.40
C GLY A 213 11.81 14.62 8.60
N LEU A 214 13.11 14.46 8.77
CA LEU A 214 13.90 13.42 8.14
C LEU A 214 13.63 12.07 8.83
N VAL A 215 13.42 11.04 8.04
CA VAL A 215 13.16 9.68 8.53
C VAL A 215 14.47 8.98 8.78
N LEU A 216 14.72 8.57 10.01
CA LEU A 216 15.81 7.68 10.39
C LEU A 216 15.27 6.32 10.79
N ALA A 217 15.98 5.26 10.42
CA ALA A 217 15.60 3.88 10.70
C ALA A 217 16.73 3.10 11.35
N ARG A 218 16.40 2.18 12.27
CA ARG A 218 17.32 1.23 12.88
C ARG A 218 16.66 -0.14 12.97
N GLY A 219 17.43 -1.19 12.73
CA GLY A 219 16.92 -2.56 12.80
C GLY A 219 17.88 -3.57 12.15
N PRO A 220 17.62 -4.88 12.31
CA PRO A 220 18.53 -5.93 11.84
C PRO A 220 18.64 -5.98 10.30
N GLN A 221 17.70 -5.41 9.57
CA GLN A 221 17.68 -5.38 8.11
C GLN A 221 18.47 -4.20 7.51
N ILE A 222 19.00 -3.29 8.33
CA ILE A 222 19.83 -2.19 7.84
C ILE A 222 21.16 -2.74 7.35
N MET A 223 21.64 -2.25 6.20
CA MET A 223 22.94 -2.62 5.66
C MET A 223 24.07 -2.25 6.64
N SER A 224 25.18 -2.99 6.60
CA SER A 224 26.41 -2.65 7.34
C SER A 224 27.23 -1.53 6.69
N GLY A 225 26.91 -1.15 5.46
CA GLY A 225 27.58 -0.08 4.71
C GLY A 225 27.69 -0.38 3.22
N TYR A 226 28.15 0.58 2.46
CA TYR A 226 28.47 0.43 1.04
C TYR A 226 29.87 -0.19 0.89
N LEU A 227 29.96 -1.27 0.12
CA LEU A 227 31.21 -2.01 -0.09
C LEU A 227 32.29 -1.10 -0.73
N GLY A 228 33.44 -0.98 -0.07
CA GLY A 228 34.56 -0.15 -0.52
C GLY A 228 34.29 1.36 -0.49
N LYS A 229 33.24 1.82 0.22
CA LYS A 229 32.84 3.23 0.29
C LYS A 229 32.54 3.64 1.74
N GLU A 230 33.57 3.60 2.58
CA GLU A 230 33.43 3.88 4.02
C GLU A 230 32.95 5.31 4.30
N LEU A 231 33.46 6.30 3.53
CA LEU A 231 33.07 7.70 3.71
C LEU A 231 31.58 7.93 3.37
N GLU A 232 31.09 7.30 2.32
CA GLU A 232 29.65 7.36 1.95
C GLU A 232 28.78 6.62 2.97
N SER A 233 29.25 5.50 3.51
CA SER A 233 28.57 4.76 4.56
C SER A 233 28.40 5.61 5.83
N LYS A 234 29.45 6.30 6.27
CA LYS A 234 29.40 7.19 7.44
C LYS A 234 28.49 8.40 7.28
N LYS A 235 28.14 8.79 6.04
CA LYS A 235 27.16 9.88 5.80
C LYS A 235 25.74 9.45 6.08
N VAL A 236 25.44 8.16 5.96
CA VAL A 236 24.06 7.64 6.07
C VAL A 236 23.86 6.72 7.28
N LEU A 237 24.94 6.21 7.89
CA LEU A 237 24.92 5.36 9.09
C LEU A 237 25.67 6.05 10.20
N ASP A 238 25.01 6.24 11.36
CA ASP A 238 25.68 6.72 12.56
C ASP A 238 26.22 5.56 13.43
N ASP A 239 27.07 5.90 14.40
CA ASP A 239 27.69 4.92 15.30
C ASP A 239 26.69 4.18 16.20
N SER A 240 25.47 4.68 16.32
CA SER A 240 24.36 4.07 17.07
C SER A 240 23.48 3.15 16.21
N GLY A 241 23.83 2.96 14.92
CA GLY A 241 23.15 2.12 13.97
C GLY A 241 21.89 2.75 13.35
N TRP A 242 21.73 4.08 13.45
CA TRP A 242 20.67 4.78 12.74
C TRP A 242 21.06 5.06 11.29
N PHE A 243 20.19 4.63 10.39
CA PHE A 243 20.31 4.86 8.95
C PHE A 243 19.48 6.05 8.54
N ASN A 244 20.08 7.01 7.87
CA ASN A 244 19.43 8.14 7.25
C ASN A 244 18.85 7.72 5.89
N THR A 245 17.54 7.66 5.79
CA THR A 245 16.85 7.21 4.57
C THR A 245 16.87 8.23 3.44
N GLY A 246 17.15 9.51 3.74
CA GLY A 246 16.99 10.63 2.81
C GLY A 246 15.53 10.94 2.49
N ASP A 247 14.57 10.31 3.14
CA ASP A 247 13.15 10.57 2.96
C ASP A 247 12.59 11.45 4.07
N LEU A 248 11.61 12.28 3.72
CA LEU A 248 10.86 13.12 4.67
C LEU A 248 9.54 12.43 5.02
N GLY A 249 9.18 12.51 6.30
CA GLY A 249 7.94 11.90 6.76
C GLY A 249 7.51 12.37 8.14
N MET A 250 6.46 11.76 8.66
CA MET A 250 5.95 11.94 10.02
C MET A 250 5.37 10.64 10.56
N LEU A 251 5.38 10.45 11.87
CA LEU A 251 4.75 9.34 12.56
C LEU A 251 3.37 9.73 13.09
N LEU A 252 2.41 8.85 12.91
CA LEU A 252 1.11 8.91 13.57
C LEU A 252 1.18 8.30 14.98
N ALA A 253 0.17 8.56 15.80
CA ALA A 253 0.09 8.05 17.16
C ALA A 253 0.07 6.51 17.27
N ASP A 254 -0.33 5.82 16.21
CA ASP A 254 -0.30 4.35 16.13
C ASP A 254 1.03 3.78 15.60
N GLY A 255 2.03 4.63 15.39
CA GLY A 255 3.33 4.27 14.81
C GLY A 255 3.33 4.15 13.28
N SER A 256 2.24 4.42 12.58
CA SER A 256 2.22 4.42 11.11
C SER A 256 3.04 5.58 10.55
N LEU A 257 3.92 5.29 9.59
CA LEU A 257 4.74 6.27 8.89
C LEU A 257 3.97 6.87 7.70
N ILE A 258 4.01 8.18 7.57
CA ILE A 258 3.57 8.91 6.38
C ILE A 258 4.80 9.52 5.71
N LEU A 259 5.01 9.21 4.44
CA LEU A 259 6.07 9.81 3.64
C LEU A 259 5.53 11.08 2.97
N THR A 260 6.35 12.13 2.94
CA THR A 260 5.96 13.44 2.40
C THR A 260 6.86 13.93 1.28
N GLY A 261 7.97 13.25 1.02
CA GLY A 261 8.90 13.60 -0.05
C GLY A 261 10.30 13.08 0.19
N ARG A 262 11.25 13.63 -0.53
CA ARG A 262 12.69 13.44 -0.34
C ARG A 262 13.32 14.69 0.27
N ALA A 263 14.39 14.50 1.04
CA ALA A 263 15.19 15.58 1.61
C ALA A 263 16.08 16.26 0.57
#